data_3107d7cede1712e97e294d588f297f15
#
_entry.id   3107d7cede1712e97e294d588f297f15
#
_cell.length_a   1.000
_cell.length_b   1.000
_cell.length_c   1.000
_cell.angle_alpha   90.00
_cell.angle_beta   90.00
_cell.angle_gamma   90.00
#
_symmetry.space_group_name_H-M   'P 1'
#
loop_
_entity.id
_entity.type
_entity.pdbx_description
1 polymer ?
#
loop_
_entity_poly.entity_id
_entity_poly.type
_entity_poly.pdbx_seq_one_letter_code
_entity_poly.pdbx_strand_id
1 'polypeptide(L)'
;LKNYFRDYKERFNLDDGTRVRSYYIGFRTEKFEEQTISEKEEPEQKLIEFKAQPSIFDKKCADCPAQYATSSEIPTSKWEKVKTKLSSIDTSKLHYVKVPENHIVIDFDIPGKNGEKSFEKNLEEASKWPPTYAELSKSGAGIHLHYIYTGDTSKLSRVYDDHIEVKVFTGKSSLRRKLSKCNNLSIAQISSGLPLKGENKMVNFEGVKSEKSLRTQIKRNLNKEIHDATKPSVDFIYKILEDAYASGLHYDVTDMRNSILAFAASSTHQADYCIKLVNKMH
;
A
#
# COMPACT_ATOMS: atom_id res chain seq x y z
N LEU A 1 -5.06 45.09 -6.44
CA LEU A 1 -4.97 43.89 -5.60
C LEU A 1 -6.25 43.71 -4.76
N LYS A 2 -6.68 44.69 -3.95
CA LYS A 2 -7.92 44.60 -3.15
C LYS A 2 -9.18 44.34 -4.00
N ASN A 3 -9.30 44.97 -5.16
CA ASN A 3 -10.45 44.77 -6.04
C ASN A 3 -10.44 43.39 -6.69
N TYR A 4 -9.27 42.88 -7.09
CA TYR A 4 -9.13 41.54 -7.64
C TYR A 4 -9.58 40.47 -6.66
N PHE A 5 -9.22 40.57 -5.36
CA PHE A 5 -9.66 39.62 -4.34
C PHE A 5 -11.16 39.64 -4.06
N ARG A 6 -11.77 40.86 -4.12
CA ARG A 6 -13.21 40.98 -3.97
C ARG A 6 -13.92 40.26 -5.12
N ASP A 7 -13.51 40.51 -6.35
CA ASP A 7 -14.10 39.90 -7.54
C ASP A 7 -13.91 38.39 -7.58
N TYR A 8 -12.75 37.89 -7.07
CA TYR A 8 -12.50 36.48 -6.93
C TYR A 8 -13.42 35.79 -5.90
N LYS A 9 -13.63 36.42 -4.73
CA LYS A 9 -14.56 35.93 -3.71
C LYS A 9 -15.99 35.88 -4.21
N GLU A 10 -16.45 36.91 -4.88
CA GLU A 10 -17.80 36.99 -5.47
C GLU A 10 -17.99 35.89 -6.51
N ARG A 11 -17.01 35.68 -7.38
CA ARG A 11 -17.08 34.70 -8.48
C ARG A 11 -17.14 33.25 -7.97
N PHE A 12 -16.48 32.95 -6.86
CA PHE A 12 -16.43 31.60 -6.30
C PHE A 12 -17.30 31.41 -5.05
N ASN A 13 -18.13 32.38 -4.72
CA ASN A 13 -19.08 32.35 -3.59
C ASN A 13 -18.43 31.96 -2.25
N LEU A 14 -17.21 32.50 -1.97
CA LEU A 14 -16.39 32.17 -0.81
C LEU A 14 -16.63 33.13 0.37
N ASP A 15 -17.87 33.51 0.62
CA ASP A 15 -18.24 34.49 1.66
C ASP A 15 -18.49 33.86 3.03
N ASP A 16 -18.00 32.65 3.25
CA ASP A 16 -18.16 31.85 4.47
C ASP A 16 -17.05 32.06 5.52
N GLY A 17 -16.20 33.07 5.34
CA GLY A 17 -15.05 33.31 6.22
C GLY A 17 -13.82 32.46 5.89
N THR A 18 -13.85 31.67 4.83
CA THR A 18 -12.73 30.83 4.41
C THR A 18 -11.51 31.70 4.08
N ARG A 19 -10.38 31.45 4.76
CA ARG A 19 -9.11 32.10 4.43
C ARG A 19 -8.56 31.50 3.13
N VAL A 20 -8.68 32.25 2.03
CA VAL A 20 -8.00 31.92 0.79
C VAL A 20 -6.49 32.12 0.99
N ARG A 21 -5.72 31.04 1.07
CA ARG A 21 -4.26 31.11 0.94
C ARG A 21 -3.94 31.37 -0.53
N SER A 22 -3.68 32.62 -0.87
CA SER A 22 -3.20 32.98 -2.19
C SER A 22 -1.73 32.63 -2.32
N TYR A 23 -1.43 31.67 -3.17
CA TYR A 23 -0.08 31.46 -3.65
C TYR A 23 0.12 32.38 -4.85
N TYR A 24 0.95 33.40 -4.70
CA TYR A 24 1.28 34.30 -5.80
C TYR A 24 2.33 33.65 -6.70
N ILE A 25 1.89 33.25 -7.86
CA ILE A 25 2.78 32.93 -8.96
C ILE A 25 2.62 34.05 -9.97
N GLY A 26 3.36 35.11 -9.83
CA GLY A 26 3.56 36.20 -10.78
C GLY A 26 2.32 36.80 -11.43
N PHE A 27 2.10 38.08 -11.26
CA PHE A 27 1.10 38.80 -12.03
C PHE A 27 1.67 39.18 -13.40
N ARG A 28 1.04 38.67 -14.48
CA ARG A 28 1.15 39.31 -15.80
C ARG A 28 0.06 40.34 -15.90
N THR A 29 0.43 41.57 -16.28
CA THR A 29 -0.50 42.71 -16.51
C THR A 29 -1.19 42.65 -17.88
N GLU A 30 -1.03 41.57 -18.62
CA GLU A 30 -1.71 41.41 -19.92
C GLU A 30 -3.14 40.94 -19.72
N LYS A 31 -4.06 41.57 -20.46
CA LYS A 31 -5.46 41.19 -20.48
C LYS A 31 -5.58 39.72 -20.90
N PHE A 32 -6.18 38.91 -20.03
CA PHE A 32 -6.62 37.57 -20.43
C PHE A 32 -7.72 37.74 -21.50
N GLU A 33 -7.40 37.40 -22.72
CA GLU A 33 -8.44 37.02 -23.68
C GLU A 33 -9.05 35.73 -23.15
N GLU A 34 -10.38 35.64 -23.14
CA GLU A 34 -11.09 34.40 -22.83
C GLU A 34 -10.68 33.35 -23.86
N GLN A 35 -9.61 32.66 -23.56
CA GLN A 35 -9.38 31.38 -24.21
C GLN A 35 -10.42 30.41 -23.62
N THR A 36 -11.35 30.02 -24.45
CA THR A 36 -12.20 28.86 -24.25
C THR A 36 -11.28 27.77 -23.70
N ILE A 37 -11.49 27.38 -22.44
CA ILE A 37 -10.83 26.21 -21.88
C ILE A 37 -11.39 25.05 -22.70
N SER A 38 -10.67 24.69 -23.77
CA SER A 38 -10.84 23.38 -24.35
C SER A 38 -10.62 22.42 -23.15
N GLU A 39 -11.59 21.58 -22.86
CA GLU A 39 -11.43 20.47 -21.96
C GLU A 39 -10.08 19.86 -22.31
N LYS A 40 -9.07 20.05 -21.44
CA LYS A 40 -7.83 19.31 -21.56
C LYS A 40 -8.28 17.89 -21.34
N GLU A 41 -8.34 17.13 -22.42
CA GLU A 41 -8.37 15.68 -22.32
C GLU A 41 -7.29 15.31 -21.30
N GLU A 42 -7.71 14.79 -20.16
CA GLU A 42 -6.77 14.21 -19.20
C GLU A 42 -5.97 13.21 -20.01
N PRO A 43 -4.62 13.23 -19.96
CA PRO A 43 -3.82 12.31 -20.75
C PRO A 43 -4.29 10.89 -20.40
N GLU A 44 -4.76 10.15 -21.42
CA GLU A 44 -5.23 8.77 -21.23
C GLU A 44 -4.20 8.03 -20.38
N GLN A 45 -4.60 7.64 -19.19
CA GLN A 45 -3.71 6.97 -18.25
C GLN A 45 -3.32 5.62 -18.85
N LYS A 46 -2.08 5.52 -19.32
CA LYS A 46 -1.58 4.30 -19.92
C LYS A 46 -1.48 3.21 -18.84
N LEU A 47 -2.34 2.20 -18.96
CA LEU A 47 -2.34 1.06 -18.06
C LEU A 47 -1.05 0.24 -18.19
N ILE A 48 -0.64 -0.38 -17.09
CA ILE A 48 0.54 -1.26 -17.06
C ILE A 48 0.24 -2.51 -17.90
N GLU A 49 1.13 -2.84 -18.83
CA GLU A 49 1.03 -4.06 -19.63
C GLU A 49 1.85 -5.19 -18.98
N PHE A 50 1.23 -6.35 -18.79
CA PHE A 50 1.85 -7.55 -18.25
C PHE A 50 1.98 -8.64 -19.32
N LYS A 51 3.22 -9.14 -19.50
CA LYS A 51 3.52 -10.23 -20.45
C LYS A 51 4.32 -11.34 -19.76
N ALA A 52 4.18 -12.57 -20.22
CA ALA A 52 5.08 -13.65 -19.85
C ALA A 52 6.43 -13.41 -20.53
N GLN A 53 7.42 -12.96 -19.79
CA GLN A 53 8.73 -12.57 -20.28
C GLN A 53 9.78 -12.63 -19.16
N PRO A 54 11.09 -12.64 -19.52
CA PRO A 54 12.16 -12.58 -18.53
C PRO A 54 12.06 -11.34 -17.66
N SER A 55 12.24 -11.51 -16.36
CA SER A 55 12.12 -10.44 -15.38
C SER A 55 13.41 -9.61 -15.26
N ILE A 56 13.27 -8.27 -15.31
CA ILE A 56 14.39 -7.36 -15.00
C ILE A 56 14.77 -7.47 -13.52
N PHE A 57 13.81 -7.76 -12.64
CA PHE A 57 14.09 -8.02 -11.22
C PHE A 57 15.02 -9.23 -11.06
N ASP A 58 14.77 -10.35 -11.79
CA ASP A 58 15.61 -11.54 -11.70
C ASP A 58 17.05 -11.25 -12.12
N LYS A 59 17.25 -10.39 -13.12
CA LYS A 59 18.58 -9.96 -13.54
C LYS A 59 19.26 -9.06 -12.48
N LYS A 60 18.52 -8.10 -11.93
CA LYS A 60 19.06 -7.14 -10.94
C LYS A 60 19.35 -7.78 -9.60
N CYS A 61 18.52 -8.74 -9.18
CA CYS A 61 18.64 -9.46 -7.91
C CYS A 61 19.26 -10.87 -8.09
N ALA A 62 19.95 -11.13 -9.20
CA ALA A 62 20.51 -12.43 -9.55
C ALA A 62 21.37 -13.03 -8.42
N ASP A 63 22.13 -12.21 -7.71
CA ASP A 63 23.00 -12.59 -6.60
C ASP A 63 22.32 -12.57 -5.22
N CYS A 64 21.06 -12.16 -5.14
CA CYS A 64 20.33 -12.15 -3.90
C CYS A 64 20.09 -13.59 -3.40
N PRO A 65 20.26 -13.86 -2.08
CA PRO A 65 19.90 -15.15 -1.50
C PRO A 65 18.43 -15.48 -1.78
N ALA A 66 18.17 -16.69 -2.26
CA ALA A 66 16.83 -17.14 -2.59
C ALA A 66 16.65 -18.63 -2.25
N GLN A 67 15.43 -19.02 -1.95
CA GLN A 67 15.07 -20.39 -1.64
C GLN A 67 13.61 -20.67 -2.03
N TYR A 68 13.32 -21.92 -2.38
CA TYR A 68 11.94 -22.32 -2.64
C TYR A 68 11.07 -22.28 -1.37
N ALA A 69 9.78 -22.15 -1.58
CA ALA A 69 8.82 -22.40 -0.54
C ALA A 69 8.61 -23.89 -0.31
N THR A 70 8.29 -24.29 0.92
CA THR A 70 7.79 -25.63 1.27
C THR A 70 6.37 -25.84 0.71
N SER A 71 5.81 -27.03 0.87
CA SER A 71 4.38 -27.31 0.59
C SER A 71 3.43 -26.46 1.43
N SER A 72 3.84 -26.05 2.63
CA SER A 72 3.10 -25.12 3.50
C SER A 72 3.39 -23.65 3.18
N GLU A 73 4.03 -23.38 2.03
CA GLU A 73 4.34 -22.03 1.52
C GLU A 73 5.20 -21.18 2.47
N ILE A 74 6.06 -21.80 3.27
CA ILE A 74 7.05 -21.11 4.12
C ILE A 74 8.47 -21.29 3.56
N PRO A 75 9.45 -20.44 3.95
CA PRO A 75 10.86 -20.64 3.57
C PRO A 75 11.40 -21.99 4.02
N THR A 76 12.15 -22.66 3.15
CA THR A 76 12.71 -24.01 3.42
C THR A 76 13.73 -24.00 4.56
N SER A 77 14.49 -22.91 4.70
CA SER A 77 15.61 -22.82 5.65
C SER A 77 15.71 -21.43 6.26
N LYS A 78 16.38 -21.34 7.41
CA LYS A 78 16.79 -20.05 7.99
C LYS A 78 17.77 -19.34 7.05
N TRP A 79 17.67 -18.02 6.93
CA TRP A 79 18.44 -17.22 5.96
C TRP A 79 19.95 -17.33 6.14
N GLU A 80 20.42 -17.55 7.35
CA GLU A 80 21.85 -17.74 7.64
C GLU A 80 22.44 -19.02 7.01
N LYS A 81 21.56 -19.97 6.63
CA LYS A 81 21.95 -21.24 5.98
C LYS A 81 21.74 -21.24 4.46
N VAL A 82 21.08 -20.22 3.91
CA VAL A 82 20.76 -20.15 2.47
C VAL A 82 22.01 -19.74 1.69
N LYS A 83 22.48 -20.62 0.84
CA LYS A 83 23.62 -20.39 -0.08
C LYS A 83 23.19 -20.23 -1.52
N THR A 84 21.97 -20.61 -1.85
CA THR A 84 21.41 -20.49 -3.19
C THR A 84 21.10 -19.04 -3.53
N LYS A 85 21.32 -18.67 -4.77
CA LYS A 85 21.05 -17.34 -5.33
C LYS A 85 19.79 -17.38 -6.20
N LEU A 86 19.17 -16.23 -6.42
CA LEU A 86 18.00 -16.11 -7.30
C LEU A 86 18.27 -16.63 -8.69
N SER A 87 19.46 -16.39 -9.23
CA SER A 87 19.89 -16.90 -10.55
C SER A 87 19.96 -18.42 -10.65
N SER A 88 19.94 -19.13 -9.53
CA SER A 88 20.07 -20.61 -9.47
C SER A 88 18.73 -21.32 -9.27
N ILE A 89 17.61 -20.60 -9.20
CA ILE A 89 16.29 -21.17 -8.97
C ILE A 89 15.32 -20.84 -10.11
N ASP A 90 14.30 -21.67 -10.26
CA ASP A 90 13.20 -21.43 -11.17
C ASP A 90 12.19 -20.47 -10.55
N THR A 91 12.20 -19.21 -10.99
CA THR A 91 11.37 -18.13 -10.42
C THR A 91 9.89 -18.23 -10.77
N SER A 92 9.51 -19.14 -11.68
CA SER A 92 8.10 -19.49 -11.94
C SER A 92 7.47 -20.33 -10.82
N LYS A 93 8.29 -20.93 -9.96
CA LYS A 93 7.86 -21.62 -8.75
C LYS A 93 7.82 -20.67 -7.56
N LEU A 94 7.00 -21.00 -6.58
CA LEU A 94 6.92 -20.18 -5.37
C LEU A 94 8.25 -20.20 -4.61
N HIS A 95 8.79 -19.03 -4.35
CA HIS A 95 10.09 -18.85 -3.73
C HIS A 95 10.14 -17.59 -2.87
N TYR A 96 11.19 -17.49 -2.09
CA TYR A 96 11.52 -16.33 -1.26
C TYR A 96 12.86 -15.77 -1.67
N VAL A 97 12.95 -14.43 -1.73
CA VAL A 97 14.19 -13.70 -2.06
C VAL A 97 14.51 -12.74 -0.94
N LYS A 98 15.77 -12.73 -0.51
CA LYS A 98 16.31 -11.75 0.42
C LYS A 98 16.79 -10.54 -0.38
N VAL A 99 15.92 -9.60 -0.64
CA VAL A 99 16.25 -8.37 -1.37
C VAL A 99 17.01 -7.38 -0.47
N PRO A 100 17.72 -6.39 -1.05
CA PRO A 100 18.33 -5.29 -0.29
C PRO A 100 17.28 -4.54 0.53
N GLU A 101 17.67 -3.98 1.68
CA GLU A 101 16.74 -3.32 2.61
C GLU A 101 16.06 -2.08 2.04
N ASN A 102 16.71 -1.41 1.07
CA ASN A 102 16.12 -0.29 0.36
C ASN A 102 15.18 -0.70 -0.79
N HIS A 103 15.06 -1.99 -1.09
CA HIS A 103 14.09 -2.50 -2.03
C HIS A 103 12.73 -2.61 -1.34
N ILE A 104 11.74 -1.94 -1.88
CA ILE A 104 10.36 -1.98 -1.37
C ILE A 104 9.41 -2.48 -2.45
N VAL A 105 8.29 -3.01 -2.01
CA VAL A 105 7.19 -3.41 -2.91
C VAL A 105 5.90 -2.76 -2.45
N ILE A 106 5.20 -2.13 -3.38
CA ILE A 106 3.83 -1.70 -3.17
C ILE A 106 2.92 -2.82 -3.66
N ASP A 107 2.17 -3.39 -2.75
CA ASP A 107 1.30 -4.54 -2.99
C ASP A 107 -0.15 -4.11 -3.03
N PHE A 108 -0.80 -4.36 -4.17
CA PHE A 108 -2.19 -4.00 -4.44
C PHE A 108 -3.05 -5.26 -4.34
N ASP A 109 -3.96 -5.28 -3.38
CA ASP A 109 -4.87 -6.39 -3.08
C ASP A 109 -6.33 -5.94 -3.00
N ILE A 110 -6.75 -5.05 -3.89
CA ILE A 110 -8.08 -4.42 -3.90
C ILE A 110 -9.15 -5.46 -4.30
N PRO A 111 -10.20 -5.64 -3.47
CA PRO A 111 -11.27 -6.59 -3.77
C PRO A 111 -12.25 -6.07 -4.82
N GLY A 112 -12.78 -7.00 -5.59
CA GLY A 112 -13.95 -6.78 -6.43
C GLY A 112 -15.26 -6.76 -5.63
N LYS A 113 -16.37 -6.70 -6.36
CA LYS A 113 -17.71 -6.68 -5.75
C LYS A 113 -18.04 -7.94 -4.93
N ASN A 114 -17.45 -9.07 -5.28
CA ASN A 114 -17.67 -10.37 -4.64
C ASN A 114 -16.69 -10.66 -3.49
N GLY A 115 -15.83 -9.70 -3.11
CA GLY A 115 -14.81 -9.88 -2.08
C GLY A 115 -13.52 -10.55 -2.56
N GLU A 116 -13.47 -11.12 -3.75
CA GLU A 116 -12.27 -11.63 -4.39
C GLU A 116 -11.40 -10.49 -4.93
N LYS A 117 -10.09 -10.70 -5.06
CA LYS A 117 -9.17 -9.70 -5.62
C LYS A 117 -9.55 -9.38 -7.06
N SER A 118 -9.68 -8.08 -7.38
CA SER A 118 -9.97 -7.60 -8.73
C SER A 118 -8.69 -7.17 -9.43
N PHE A 119 -8.34 -7.88 -10.50
CA PHE A 119 -7.21 -7.49 -11.34
C PHE A 119 -7.41 -6.09 -11.94
N GLU A 120 -8.60 -5.78 -12.44
CA GLU A 120 -8.91 -4.51 -13.09
C GLU A 120 -8.72 -3.33 -12.14
N LYS A 121 -9.22 -3.41 -10.90
CA LYS A 121 -9.06 -2.35 -9.91
C LYS A 121 -7.60 -2.20 -9.47
N ASN A 122 -6.91 -3.32 -9.29
CA ASN A 122 -5.49 -3.30 -8.96
C ASN A 122 -4.67 -2.68 -10.08
N LEU A 123 -5.02 -2.97 -11.35
CA LEU A 123 -4.36 -2.41 -12.53
C LEU A 123 -4.58 -0.90 -12.63
N GLU A 124 -5.81 -0.45 -12.44
CA GLU A 124 -6.17 0.97 -12.43
C GLU A 124 -5.39 1.73 -11.35
N GLU A 125 -5.43 1.25 -10.10
CA GLU A 125 -4.74 1.94 -9.00
C GLU A 125 -3.21 1.87 -9.13
N ALA A 126 -2.64 0.73 -9.50
CA ALA A 126 -1.21 0.61 -9.70
C ALA A 126 -0.69 1.49 -10.84
N SER A 127 -1.50 1.69 -11.89
CA SER A 127 -1.13 2.53 -13.03
C SER A 127 -1.09 4.02 -12.72
N LYS A 128 -1.63 4.46 -11.58
CA LYS A 128 -1.53 5.85 -11.08
C LYS A 128 -0.17 6.15 -10.43
N TRP A 129 0.63 5.13 -10.17
CA TRP A 129 1.94 5.28 -9.54
C TRP A 129 3.05 5.59 -10.54
N PRO A 130 4.17 6.17 -10.09
CA PRO A 130 5.32 6.40 -10.96
C PRO A 130 5.74 5.11 -11.70
N PRO A 131 6.00 5.17 -13.02
CA PRO A 131 6.36 3.97 -13.78
C PRO A 131 7.57 3.25 -13.22
N THR A 132 7.44 1.94 -13.01
CA THR A 132 8.49 1.07 -12.47
C THR A 132 8.28 -0.37 -12.91
N TYR A 133 9.22 -1.25 -12.54
CA TYR A 133 9.02 -2.68 -12.68
C TYR A 133 7.82 -3.16 -11.89
N ALA A 134 6.95 -3.90 -12.56
CA ALA A 134 5.72 -4.45 -11.99
C ALA A 134 5.57 -5.93 -12.36
N GLU A 135 5.01 -6.71 -11.45
CA GLU A 135 4.67 -8.12 -11.68
C GLU A 135 3.34 -8.48 -11.05
N LEU A 136 2.72 -9.54 -11.57
CA LEU A 136 1.51 -10.08 -10.95
C LEU A 136 1.88 -10.85 -9.69
N SER A 137 1.03 -10.74 -8.67
CA SER A 137 1.11 -11.56 -7.47
C SER A 137 0.86 -13.05 -7.79
N LYS A 138 1.09 -13.93 -6.81
CA LYS A 138 0.86 -15.39 -6.95
C LYS A 138 -0.55 -15.71 -7.46
N SER A 139 -1.57 -14.97 -7.03
CA SER A 139 -2.96 -15.19 -7.42
C SER A 139 -3.26 -14.77 -8.88
N GLY A 140 -2.39 -13.96 -9.49
CA GLY A 140 -2.61 -13.36 -10.80
C GLY A 140 -3.54 -12.13 -10.80
N ALA A 141 -4.17 -11.81 -9.68
CA ALA A 141 -5.08 -10.67 -9.55
C ALA A 141 -4.50 -9.49 -8.79
N GLY A 142 -3.58 -9.71 -7.85
CA GLY A 142 -2.84 -8.63 -7.19
C GLY A 142 -1.65 -8.17 -8.03
N ILE A 143 -1.17 -6.96 -7.77
CA ILE A 143 -0.03 -6.35 -8.49
C ILE A 143 1.02 -5.90 -7.49
N HIS A 144 2.28 -6.18 -7.79
CA HIS A 144 3.44 -5.72 -7.06
C HIS A 144 4.19 -4.67 -7.90
N LEU A 145 4.32 -3.44 -7.39
CA LEU A 145 5.23 -2.44 -7.94
C LEU A 145 6.52 -2.44 -7.13
N HIS A 146 7.65 -2.53 -7.80
CA HIS A 146 8.97 -2.59 -7.16
C HIS A 146 9.67 -1.24 -7.27
N TYR A 147 10.19 -0.73 -6.15
CA TYR A 147 10.97 0.50 -6.11
C TYR A 147 12.24 0.34 -5.27
N ILE A 148 13.21 1.18 -5.56
CA ILE A 148 14.34 1.45 -4.65
C ILE A 148 14.00 2.71 -3.86
N TYR A 149 13.80 2.57 -2.56
CA TYR A 149 13.54 3.71 -1.68
C TYR A 149 14.87 4.36 -1.28
N THR A 150 14.97 5.67 -1.47
CA THR A 150 16.22 6.41 -1.18
C THR A 150 16.30 6.92 0.26
N GLY A 151 15.20 6.82 1.01
CA GLY A 151 15.13 7.19 2.43
C GLY A 151 15.35 5.99 3.36
N ASP A 152 15.09 6.21 4.63
CA ASP A 152 15.18 5.18 5.68
C ASP A 152 13.92 4.30 5.68
N THR A 153 14.06 3.06 5.19
CA THR A 153 12.96 2.09 5.11
C THR A 153 12.43 1.69 6.49
N SER A 154 13.20 1.84 7.55
CA SER A 154 12.76 1.54 8.92
C SER A 154 11.66 2.47 9.40
N LYS A 155 11.58 3.67 8.81
CA LYS A 155 10.56 4.69 9.10
C LYS A 155 9.27 4.51 8.30
N LEU A 156 9.26 3.68 7.26
CA LEU A 156 8.07 3.46 6.45
C LEU A 156 6.96 2.72 7.22
N SER A 157 5.74 3.24 7.15
CA SER A 157 4.55 2.51 7.53
C SER A 157 4.25 1.44 6.49
N ARG A 158 3.75 0.29 6.93
CA ARG A 158 3.34 -0.79 6.03
C ARG A 158 1.95 -0.56 5.41
N VAL A 159 1.15 0.27 6.01
CA VAL A 159 -0.21 0.58 5.55
C VAL A 159 -0.16 1.84 4.70
N TYR A 160 -0.46 1.71 3.43
CA TYR A 160 -0.67 2.85 2.53
C TYR A 160 -2.15 3.20 2.46
N ASP A 161 -3.01 2.19 2.25
CA ASP A 161 -4.45 2.27 2.19
C ASP A 161 -5.05 0.92 2.62
N ASP A 162 -6.37 0.79 2.68
CA ASP A 162 -7.09 -0.42 3.13
C ASP A 162 -6.64 -1.71 2.42
N HIS A 163 -6.23 -1.60 1.15
CA HIS A 163 -5.86 -2.73 0.30
C HIS A 163 -4.54 -2.52 -0.44
N ILE A 164 -3.75 -1.53 0.00
CA ILE A 164 -2.44 -1.22 -0.58
C ILE A 164 -1.41 -1.20 0.55
N GLU A 165 -0.44 -2.10 0.46
CA GLU A 165 0.61 -2.25 1.46
C GLU A 165 1.97 -1.83 0.92
N VAL A 166 2.77 -1.17 1.77
CA VAL A 166 4.21 -0.94 1.54
C VAL A 166 4.99 -2.06 2.19
N LYS A 167 5.51 -2.99 1.41
CA LYS A 167 6.33 -4.09 1.92
C LYS A 167 7.79 -3.67 2.01
N VAL A 168 8.35 -3.74 3.21
CA VAL A 168 9.77 -3.52 3.51
C VAL A 168 10.41 -4.82 3.96
N PHE A 169 11.69 -5.04 3.61
CA PHE A 169 12.38 -6.32 3.78
C PHE A 169 13.57 -6.21 4.72
N THR A 170 13.35 -5.62 5.88
CA THR A 170 14.37 -5.47 6.94
C THR A 170 14.48 -6.74 7.81
N GLY A 171 15.62 -6.93 8.44
CA GLY A 171 15.87 -8.04 9.37
C GLY A 171 15.69 -9.41 8.71
N LYS A 172 14.77 -10.25 9.19
CA LYS A 172 14.52 -11.59 8.65
C LYS A 172 13.45 -11.65 7.56
N SER A 173 12.79 -10.51 7.25
CA SER A 173 11.76 -10.47 6.22
C SER A 173 12.35 -10.68 4.81
N SER A 174 11.55 -11.20 3.91
CA SER A 174 11.93 -11.52 2.55
C SER A 174 10.73 -11.41 1.61
N LEU A 175 11.00 -11.17 0.35
CA LEU A 175 9.98 -11.11 -0.69
C LEU A 175 9.51 -12.52 -1.04
N ARG A 176 8.22 -12.81 -0.83
CA ARG A 176 7.56 -14.02 -1.33
C ARG A 176 7.09 -13.74 -2.76
N ARG A 177 7.46 -14.61 -3.69
CA ARG A 177 7.29 -14.36 -5.11
C ARG A 177 7.03 -15.63 -5.91
N LYS A 178 6.22 -15.49 -6.94
CA LYS A 178 6.03 -16.49 -8.00
C LYS A 178 5.86 -15.72 -9.31
N LEU A 179 6.88 -15.68 -10.15
CA LEU A 179 6.82 -14.97 -11.42
C LEU A 179 5.87 -15.67 -12.38
N SER A 180 4.87 -14.95 -12.88
CA SER A 180 3.99 -15.38 -13.96
C SER A 180 4.05 -14.41 -15.14
N LYS A 181 3.74 -13.15 -14.89
CA LYS A 181 3.81 -12.07 -15.88
C LYS A 181 4.40 -10.82 -15.22
N CYS A 182 5.14 -10.04 -15.99
CA CYS A 182 5.70 -8.77 -15.56
C CYS A 182 5.69 -7.77 -16.71
N ASN A 183 5.93 -6.48 -16.39
CA ASN A 183 6.26 -5.49 -17.38
C ASN A 183 7.77 -5.51 -17.69
N ASN A 184 8.21 -4.71 -18.65
CA ASN A 184 9.62 -4.64 -19.07
C ASN A 184 10.29 -3.31 -18.65
N LEU A 185 9.81 -2.69 -17.57
CA LEU A 185 10.38 -1.46 -17.04
C LEU A 185 11.52 -1.74 -16.05
N SER A 186 12.45 -0.82 -15.93
CA SER A 186 13.48 -0.87 -14.89
C SER A 186 12.85 -0.54 -13.52
N ILE A 187 13.48 -1.05 -12.43
CA ILE A 187 13.09 -0.69 -11.08
C ILE A 187 13.46 0.77 -10.84
N ALA A 188 12.45 1.62 -10.62
CA ALA A 188 12.61 3.05 -10.39
C ALA A 188 13.00 3.36 -8.96
N GLN A 189 13.53 4.58 -8.74
CA GLN A 189 13.76 5.12 -7.41
C GLN A 189 12.57 5.95 -6.96
N ILE A 190 12.25 5.91 -5.66
CA ILE A 190 11.24 6.75 -5.02
C ILE A 190 11.78 7.27 -3.69
N SER A 191 11.51 8.56 -3.39
CA SER A 191 12.03 9.23 -2.18
C SER A 191 10.95 9.79 -1.27
N SER A 192 9.72 9.90 -1.75
CA SER A 192 8.61 10.56 -1.06
C SER A 192 7.26 9.95 -1.44
N GLY A 193 6.17 10.46 -0.85
CA GLY A 193 4.81 9.99 -1.14
C GLY A 193 4.41 8.70 -0.42
N LEU A 194 5.30 8.13 0.40
CA LEU A 194 5.01 6.93 1.19
C LEU A 194 4.69 7.30 2.64
N PRO A 195 3.83 6.52 3.32
CA PRO A 195 3.46 6.77 4.71
C PRO A 195 4.63 6.48 5.64
N LEU A 196 4.90 7.37 6.59
CA LEU A 196 5.90 7.18 7.63
C LEU A 196 5.26 6.74 8.95
N LYS A 197 6.00 5.98 9.74
CA LYS A 197 5.57 5.60 11.10
C LYS A 197 5.50 6.87 11.96
N GLY A 198 4.40 7.02 12.69
CA GLY A 198 4.20 8.19 13.56
C GLY A 198 3.73 9.45 12.82
N GLU A 199 3.75 9.49 11.50
CA GLU A 199 3.00 10.50 10.77
C GLU A 199 1.54 10.03 10.68
N ASN A 200 0.65 10.79 11.33
CA ASN A 200 -0.79 10.61 11.19
C ASN A 200 -1.17 10.96 9.73
N LYS A 201 -1.04 9.99 8.81
CA LYS A 201 -1.97 10.01 7.68
C LYS A 201 -3.33 9.74 8.29
N MET A 202 -4.15 10.77 8.29
CA MET A 202 -5.55 10.62 8.62
C MET A 202 -6.07 9.42 7.84
N VAL A 203 -6.37 8.34 8.55
CA VAL A 203 -7.31 7.34 8.06
C VAL A 203 -8.41 8.14 7.40
N ASN A 204 -8.86 7.70 6.23
CA ASN A 204 -9.95 8.38 5.54
C ASN A 204 -11.05 8.67 6.56
N PHE A 205 -11.07 9.91 7.05
CA PHE A 205 -11.90 10.36 8.18
C PHE A 205 -13.38 10.09 7.87
N GLU A 206 -13.73 10.04 6.59
CA GLU A 206 -15.05 9.66 6.14
C GLU A 206 -15.39 8.20 6.44
N GLY A 207 -14.41 7.31 6.39
CA GLY A 207 -14.58 5.89 6.68
C GLY A 207 -14.76 5.58 8.17
N VAL A 208 -14.41 6.49 9.09
CA VAL A 208 -14.49 6.27 10.55
C VAL A 208 -15.49 7.19 11.23
N LYS A 209 -16.17 8.08 10.48
CA LYS A 209 -17.14 9.06 11.01
C LYS A 209 -18.34 8.46 11.74
N SER A 210 -18.55 7.16 11.66
CA SER A 210 -19.63 6.49 12.38
C SER A 210 -19.18 5.16 12.96
N GLU A 211 -19.74 4.77 14.10
CA GLU A 211 -19.51 3.44 14.69
C GLU A 211 -19.78 2.31 13.69
N LYS A 212 -20.82 2.47 12.87
CA LYS A 212 -21.17 1.49 11.82
C LYS A 212 -20.04 1.31 10.80
N SER A 213 -19.39 2.39 10.35
CA SER A 213 -18.29 2.30 9.38
C SER A 213 -17.03 1.73 10.03
N LEU A 214 -16.69 2.12 11.27
CA LEU A 214 -15.60 1.54 12.04
C LEU A 214 -15.78 0.02 12.20
N ARG A 215 -16.95 -0.41 12.67
CA ARG A 215 -17.30 -1.85 12.79
C ARG A 215 -17.22 -2.60 11.47
N THR A 216 -17.62 -1.95 10.37
CA THR A 216 -17.53 -2.53 9.03
C THR A 216 -16.07 -2.75 8.61
N GLN A 217 -15.19 -1.80 8.87
CA GLN A 217 -13.76 -1.92 8.59
C GLN A 217 -13.10 -3.02 9.43
N ILE A 218 -13.42 -3.12 10.73
CA ILE A 218 -12.95 -4.20 11.58
C ILE A 218 -13.40 -5.55 11.01
N LYS A 219 -14.71 -5.73 10.72
CA LYS A 219 -15.27 -6.96 10.15
C LYS A 219 -14.61 -7.36 8.84
N ARG A 220 -14.35 -6.40 7.93
CA ARG A 220 -13.63 -6.68 6.68
C ARG A 220 -12.23 -7.25 6.91
N ASN A 221 -11.53 -6.75 7.93
CA ASN A 221 -10.20 -7.28 8.27
C ASN A 221 -10.28 -8.65 8.93
N LEU A 222 -11.29 -8.91 9.76
CA LEU A 222 -11.50 -10.23 10.38
C LEU A 222 -11.85 -11.32 9.35
N ASN A 223 -12.44 -10.93 8.22
CA ASN A 223 -12.82 -11.86 7.13
C ASN A 223 -11.67 -12.10 6.12
N LYS A 224 -10.49 -11.52 6.33
CA LYS A 224 -9.34 -11.79 5.46
C LYS A 224 -8.83 -13.22 5.71
N GLU A 225 -8.59 -13.94 4.63
CA GLU A 225 -7.98 -15.27 4.69
C GLU A 225 -6.55 -15.17 5.24
N ILE A 226 -6.24 -16.01 6.22
CA ILE A 226 -4.91 -16.07 6.83
C ILE A 226 -4.27 -17.38 6.41
N HIS A 227 -3.16 -17.29 5.71
CA HIS A 227 -2.30 -18.43 5.44
C HIS A 227 -1.31 -18.61 6.60
N ASP A 228 -0.87 -19.85 6.85
CA ASP A 228 0.00 -20.24 8.00
C ASP A 228 1.23 -19.35 8.21
N ALA A 229 1.81 -18.79 7.14
CA ALA A 229 2.98 -17.92 7.21
C ALA A 229 2.62 -16.41 7.22
N THR A 230 1.34 -16.06 7.16
CA THR A 230 0.91 -14.67 7.03
C THR A 230 0.52 -14.12 8.40
N LYS A 231 1.03 -12.92 8.73
CA LYS A 231 0.60 -12.21 9.92
C LYS A 231 -0.83 -11.70 9.73
N PRO A 232 -1.76 -11.96 10.68
CA PRO A 232 -3.07 -11.35 10.67
C PRO A 232 -2.99 -9.81 10.62
N SER A 233 -3.93 -9.16 9.93
CA SER A 233 -3.97 -7.69 9.78
C SER A 233 -4.40 -6.97 11.08
N VAL A 234 -3.89 -7.42 12.23
CA VAL A 234 -4.21 -6.85 13.55
C VAL A 234 -3.62 -5.44 13.70
N ASP A 235 -2.48 -5.17 13.05
CA ASP A 235 -1.89 -3.82 13.04
C ASP A 235 -2.84 -2.79 12.40
N PHE A 236 -3.57 -3.18 11.38
CA PHE A 236 -4.55 -2.32 10.74
C PHE A 236 -5.73 -2.04 11.69
N ILE A 237 -6.26 -3.09 12.34
CA ILE A 237 -7.35 -2.92 13.33
C ILE A 237 -6.89 -2.03 14.48
N TYR A 238 -5.69 -2.25 15.00
CA TYR A 238 -5.10 -1.40 16.04
C TYR A 238 -5.05 0.07 15.58
N LYS A 239 -4.55 0.30 14.39
CA LYS A 239 -4.39 1.67 13.84
C LYS A 239 -5.72 2.39 13.68
N ILE A 240 -6.75 1.75 13.09
CA ILE A 240 -8.05 2.41 12.90
C ILE A 240 -8.74 2.73 14.23
N LEU A 241 -8.53 1.92 15.27
CA LEU A 241 -9.03 2.21 16.62
C LEU A 241 -8.27 3.38 17.25
N GLU A 242 -6.94 3.40 17.18
CA GLU A 242 -6.15 4.53 17.70
C GLU A 242 -6.45 5.82 16.97
N ASP A 243 -6.58 5.80 15.63
CA ASP A 243 -6.88 6.99 14.86
C ASP A 243 -8.30 7.51 15.15
N ALA A 244 -9.28 6.63 15.35
CA ALA A 244 -10.62 7.00 15.81
C ALA A 244 -10.57 7.67 17.20
N TYR A 245 -9.87 7.06 18.13
CA TYR A 245 -9.72 7.57 19.49
C TYR A 245 -9.00 8.94 19.51
N ALA A 246 -7.87 9.05 18.81
CA ALA A 246 -7.11 10.31 18.70
C ALA A 246 -7.92 11.44 18.03
N SER A 247 -8.93 11.10 17.25
CA SER A 247 -9.86 12.03 16.61
C SER A 247 -11.04 12.42 17.51
N GLY A 248 -11.07 11.96 18.76
CA GLY A 248 -12.15 12.21 19.70
C GLY A 248 -13.41 11.35 19.47
N LEU A 249 -13.32 10.31 18.65
CA LEU A 249 -14.42 9.39 18.38
C LEU A 249 -14.29 8.18 19.30
N HIS A 250 -15.09 8.16 20.35
CA HIS A 250 -15.09 7.10 21.37
C HIS A 250 -16.27 6.15 21.13
N TYR A 251 -16.10 5.20 20.21
CA TYR A 251 -17.09 4.16 19.96
C TYR A 251 -16.79 2.91 20.77
N ASP A 252 -17.79 2.40 21.47
CA ASP A 252 -17.66 1.11 22.17
C ASP A 252 -17.75 -0.05 21.17
N VAL A 253 -16.62 -0.67 20.91
CA VAL A 253 -16.49 -1.86 20.08
C VAL A 253 -15.94 -3.06 20.86
N THR A 254 -16.07 -3.03 22.19
CA THR A 254 -15.58 -4.07 23.12
C THR A 254 -16.17 -5.45 22.80
N ASP A 255 -17.39 -5.51 22.30
CA ASP A 255 -18.05 -6.72 21.85
C ASP A 255 -17.30 -7.44 20.70
N MET A 256 -16.47 -6.73 19.94
CA MET A 256 -15.66 -7.30 18.87
C MET A 256 -14.31 -7.86 19.35
N ARG A 257 -13.91 -7.60 20.60
CA ARG A 257 -12.58 -7.97 21.14
C ARG A 257 -12.29 -9.46 21.02
N ASN A 258 -13.26 -10.32 21.34
CA ASN A 258 -13.07 -11.77 21.26
C ASN A 258 -12.85 -12.22 19.82
N SER A 259 -13.53 -11.64 18.85
CA SER A 259 -13.34 -11.94 17.44
C SER A 259 -11.97 -11.48 16.94
N ILE A 260 -11.50 -10.31 17.41
CA ILE A 260 -10.16 -9.80 17.08
C ILE A 260 -9.07 -10.68 17.73
N LEU A 261 -9.27 -11.14 18.95
CA LEU A 261 -8.35 -12.09 19.62
C LEU A 261 -8.28 -13.44 18.90
N ALA A 262 -9.42 -14.00 18.50
CA ALA A 262 -9.46 -15.23 17.73
C ALA A 262 -8.72 -15.08 16.39
N PHE A 263 -8.93 -13.96 15.71
CA PHE A 263 -8.21 -13.63 14.48
C PHE A 263 -6.70 -13.45 14.71
N ALA A 264 -6.30 -12.80 15.80
CA ALA A 264 -4.89 -12.65 16.19
C ALA A 264 -4.20 -14.00 16.48
N ALA A 265 -4.93 -14.91 17.13
CA ALA A 265 -4.44 -16.23 17.50
C ALA A 265 -4.37 -17.22 16.32
N SER A 266 -5.01 -16.92 15.19
CA SER A 266 -5.04 -17.81 14.01
C SER A 266 -3.71 -17.89 13.26
N SER A 267 -2.71 -17.05 13.59
CA SER A 267 -1.36 -17.14 13.03
C SER A 267 -0.52 -18.15 13.81
N THR A 268 0.03 -19.12 13.11
CA THR A 268 0.93 -20.14 13.74
C THR A 268 2.28 -19.55 14.18
N HIS A 269 2.73 -18.43 13.59
CA HIS A 269 4.11 -17.94 13.80
C HIS A 269 4.17 -16.55 14.47
N GLN A 270 3.08 -15.81 14.54
CA GLN A 270 3.05 -14.45 15.09
C GLN A 270 1.87 -14.20 16.04
N ALA A 271 1.21 -15.27 16.51
CA ALA A 271 0.07 -15.16 17.41
C ALA A 271 0.39 -14.34 18.66
N ASP A 272 1.51 -14.61 19.33
CA ASP A 272 1.91 -13.89 20.54
C ASP A 272 2.06 -12.38 20.33
N TYR A 273 2.66 -11.98 19.21
CA TYR A 273 2.79 -10.56 18.85
C TYR A 273 1.42 -9.94 18.62
N CYS A 274 0.57 -10.60 17.82
CA CYS A 274 -0.76 -10.11 17.49
C CYS A 274 -1.66 -10.03 18.73
N ILE A 275 -1.63 -11.02 19.62
CA ILE A 275 -2.38 -11.02 20.89
C ILE A 275 -1.91 -9.88 21.79
N LYS A 276 -0.59 -9.66 21.92
CA LYS A 276 -0.05 -8.52 22.68
C LYS A 276 -0.53 -7.18 22.11
N LEU A 277 -0.67 -7.07 20.79
CA LEU A 277 -1.17 -5.85 20.16
C LEU A 277 -2.64 -5.65 20.46
N VAL A 278 -3.48 -6.70 20.38
CA VAL A 278 -4.90 -6.63 20.76
C VAL A 278 -5.08 -6.22 22.22
N ASN A 279 -4.21 -6.69 23.11
CA ASN A 279 -4.26 -6.33 24.53
C ASN A 279 -3.90 -4.86 24.81
N LYS A 280 -3.31 -4.15 23.84
CA LYS A 280 -3.04 -2.70 23.93
C LYS A 280 -4.18 -1.84 23.34
N MET A 281 -5.15 -2.46 22.67
CA MET A 281 -6.32 -1.73 22.14
C MET A 281 -7.19 -1.26 23.29
N HIS A 282 -7.54 0.02 23.26
CA HIS A 282 -8.44 0.70 24.22
C HIS A 282 -9.87 0.70 23.71
#